data_520354f07587da5853339147ef910d98
#
_entry.id   520354f07587da5853339147ef910d98
#
_cell.length_a   1.000
_cell.length_b   1.000
_cell.length_c   1.000
_cell.angle_alpha   90.00
_cell.angle_beta   90.00
_cell.angle_gamma   90.00
#
_symmetry.space_group_name_H-M   'P 1'
#
loop_
_entity.id
_entity.type
_entity.pdbx_description
1 polymer ?
#
loop_
_entity_poly.entity_id
_entity_poly.type
_entity_poly.pdbx_seq_one_letter_code
_entity_poly.pdbx_strand_id
1 'polypeptide(L)'
;MHVCIVGAGIVGLATAWALQQAGHRITVLDRAPGPAQGASGGNGAQLSYSYVQPLADPGIWKMLPRLLLQKDSPLAFRLRADPAQWAWGLRFLGACNAHASAEGTRALLALAAESRQAFESLQADEALACDLHTPGKLVLYPTQQALDAA
;
A
#
# COMPACT_ATOMS: atom_id res chain seq x y z
N MET A 1 -1.88 -27.03 11.31
CA MET A 1 -1.00 -26.43 12.34
C MET A 1 -1.76 -25.37 13.12
N HIS A 2 -1.20 -24.88 14.26
CA HIS A 2 -1.75 -23.74 14.98
C HIS A 2 -0.85 -22.52 14.72
N VAL A 3 -1.42 -21.43 14.22
CA VAL A 3 -0.71 -20.20 13.86
C VAL A 3 -1.20 -19.06 14.73
N CYS A 4 -0.27 -18.31 15.30
CA CYS A 4 -0.57 -17.10 16.06
C CYS A 4 -0.18 -15.88 15.21
N ILE A 5 -1.12 -14.97 15.02
CA ILE A 5 -0.95 -13.72 14.26
C ILE A 5 -0.98 -12.57 15.24
N VAL A 6 0.04 -11.71 15.19
CA VAL A 6 0.13 -10.51 16.02
C VAL A 6 -0.33 -9.30 15.22
N GLY A 7 -1.44 -8.71 15.64
CA GLY A 7 -2.08 -7.57 15.01
C GLY A 7 -3.41 -7.92 14.34
N ALA A 8 -4.50 -7.30 14.81
CA ALA A 8 -5.84 -7.44 14.27
C ALA A 8 -6.24 -6.29 13.33
N GLY A 9 -5.28 -5.73 12.61
CA GLY A 9 -5.53 -4.85 11.47
C GLY A 9 -5.92 -5.63 10.23
N ILE A 10 -6.20 -4.93 9.11
CA ILE A 10 -6.66 -5.56 7.86
C ILE A 10 -5.70 -6.64 7.36
N VAL A 11 -4.39 -6.43 7.44
CA VAL A 11 -3.39 -7.41 6.99
C VAL A 11 -3.45 -8.68 7.86
N GLY A 12 -3.48 -8.52 9.19
CA GLY A 12 -3.56 -9.66 10.11
C GLY A 12 -4.85 -10.46 9.96
N LEU A 13 -5.98 -9.78 9.80
CA LEU A 13 -7.29 -10.42 9.61
C LEU A 13 -7.39 -11.14 8.26
N ALA A 14 -6.94 -10.53 7.16
CA ALA A 14 -6.90 -11.17 5.85
C ALA A 14 -5.98 -12.41 5.85
N THR A 15 -4.83 -12.32 6.52
CA THR A 15 -3.91 -13.46 6.71
C THR A 15 -4.57 -14.57 7.55
N ALA A 16 -5.28 -14.20 8.61
CA ALA A 16 -6.00 -15.13 9.46
C ALA A 16 -7.06 -15.91 8.67
N TRP A 17 -7.85 -15.20 7.89
CA TRP A 17 -8.87 -15.78 7.04
C TRP A 17 -8.27 -16.75 6.01
N ALA A 18 -7.26 -16.32 5.27
CA ALA A 18 -6.62 -17.15 4.26
C ALA A 18 -6.01 -18.44 4.84
N LEU A 19 -5.36 -18.35 5.98
CA LEU A 19 -4.81 -19.52 6.68
C LEU A 19 -5.89 -20.43 7.26
N GLN A 20 -7.02 -19.88 7.70
CA GLN A 20 -8.16 -20.64 8.16
C GLN A 20 -8.79 -21.43 7.01
N GLN A 21 -8.94 -20.83 5.83
CA GLN A 21 -9.40 -21.52 4.61
C GLN A 21 -8.43 -22.64 4.20
N ALA A 22 -7.14 -22.48 4.47
CA ALA A 22 -6.14 -23.52 4.27
C ALA A 22 -6.15 -24.62 5.38
N GLY A 23 -7.14 -24.62 6.28
CA GLY A 23 -7.32 -25.64 7.32
C GLY A 23 -6.44 -25.48 8.55
N HIS A 24 -5.90 -24.29 8.77
CA HIS A 24 -5.10 -24.00 9.97
C HIS A 24 -5.98 -23.48 11.12
N ARG A 25 -5.58 -23.80 12.36
CA ARG A 25 -6.17 -23.20 13.56
C ARG A 25 -5.46 -21.87 13.83
N ILE A 26 -6.24 -20.78 13.97
CA ILE A 26 -5.70 -19.44 14.09
C ILE A 26 -6.01 -18.84 15.45
N THR A 27 -5.05 -18.12 16.00
CA THR A 27 -5.23 -17.19 17.12
C THR A 27 -4.70 -15.84 16.70
N VAL A 28 -5.53 -14.79 16.79
CA VAL A 28 -5.11 -13.40 16.54
C VAL A 28 -4.97 -12.70 17.88
N LEU A 29 -3.84 -12.06 18.09
CA LEU A 29 -3.53 -11.24 19.27
C LEU A 29 -3.39 -9.78 18.86
N ASP A 30 -4.04 -8.89 19.59
CA ASP A 30 -3.85 -7.45 19.42
C ASP A 30 -3.74 -6.77 20.79
N ARG A 31 -3.06 -5.63 20.83
CA ARG A 31 -2.97 -4.80 22.03
C ARG A 31 -4.26 -4.03 22.32
N ALA A 32 -5.05 -3.79 21.28
CA ALA A 32 -6.33 -3.11 21.38
C ALA A 32 -7.44 -4.11 21.76
N PRO A 33 -8.54 -3.67 22.40
CA PRO A 33 -9.64 -4.53 22.84
C PRO A 33 -10.50 -5.07 21.68
N GLY A 34 -10.27 -4.59 20.43
CA GLY A 34 -11.02 -5.04 19.25
C GLY A 34 -10.22 -4.89 17.97
N PRO A 35 -10.71 -5.45 16.86
CA PRO A 35 -10.04 -5.37 15.57
C PRO A 35 -10.08 -3.96 14.96
N ALA A 36 -9.17 -3.69 14.06
CA ALA A 36 -9.09 -2.49 13.22
C ALA A 36 -9.02 -1.14 13.98
N GLN A 37 -8.61 -1.12 15.23
CA GLN A 37 -8.54 0.11 16.04
C GLN A 37 -7.28 0.96 15.79
N GLY A 38 -6.45 0.58 14.84
CA GLY A 38 -5.29 1.36 14.38
C GLY A 38 -5.50 1.99 13.01
N ALA A 39 -4.46 1.93 12.18
CA ALA A 39 -4.48 2.49 10.82
C ALA A 39 -5.61 1.95 9.93
N SER A 40 -6.03 0.70 10.14
CA SER A 40 -7.12 0.10 9.37
C SER A 40 -8.47 0.77 9.62
N GLY A 41 -8.75 1.20 10.86
CA GLY A 41 -9.98 1.92 11.19
C GLY A 41 -10.01 3.36 10.68
N GLY A 42 -8.85 3.99 10.48
CA GLY A 42 -8.70 5.33 9.89
C GLY A 42 -8.46 5.34 8.38
N ASN A 43 -8.57 4.19 7.72
CA ASN A 43 -8.34 4.06 6.28
C ASN A 43 -9.50 4.66 5.48
N GLY A 44 -9.20 5.32 4.35
CA GLY A 44 -10.22 5.84 3.43
C GLY A 44 -10.94 4.77 2.60
N ALA A 45 -10.68 3.49 2.84
CA ALA A 45 -11.32 2.32 2.23
C ALA A 45 -11.36 2.35 0.68
N GLN A 46 -10.40 2.98 0.04
CA GLN A 46 -10.30 3.02 -1.42
C GLN A 46 -9.47 1.84 -1.94
N LEU A 47 -10.10 0.93 -2.67
CA LEU A 47 -9.43 -0.18 -3.36
C LEU A 47 -9.03 0.27 -4.78
N SER A 48 -7.74 0.50 -5.01
CA SER A 48 -7.20 1.01 -6.27
C SER A 48 -6.15 0.05 -6.83
N TYR A 49 -6.59 -0.97 -7.55
CA TYR A 49 -5.71 -2.03 -8.07
C TYR A 49 -4.80 -1.60 -9.23
N SER A 50 -5.09 -0.48 -9.88
CA SER A 50 -4.27 0.08 -10.95
C SER A 50 -3.32 1.20 -10.50
N TYR A 51 -3.44 1.66 -9.26
CA TYR A 51 -2.64 2.77 -8.71
C TYR A 51 -1.54 2.23 -7.79
N VAL A 52 -0.62 1.49 -8.38
CA VAL A 52 0.40 0.70 -7.67
C VAL A 52 1.83 1.08 -8.03
N GLN A 53 2.05 2.28 -8.58
CA GLN A 53 3.40 2.73 -8.93
C GLN A 53 4.30 2.81 -7.70
N PRO A 54 5.57 2.33 -7.79
CA PRO A 54 6.55 2.49 -6.72
C PRO A 54 6.80 3.97 -6.42
N LEU A 55 7.01 4.29 -5.15
CA LEU A 55 7.43 5.63 -4.74
C LEU A 55 8.80 6.02 -5.33
N ALA A 56 9.66 5.03 -5.58
CA ALA A 56 10.97 5.21 -6.20
C ALA A 56 10.81 5.42 -7.72
N ASP A 57 10.42 6.62 -8.12
CA ASP A 57 10.22 7.05 -9.51
C ASP A 57 11.38 7.95 -9.96
N PRO A 58 11.79 7.90 -11.25
CA PRO A 58 12.83 8.79 -11.80
C PRO A 58 12.55 10.28 -11.64
N GLY A 59 11.27 10.67 -11.59
CA GLY A 59 10.84 12.05 -11.36
C GLY A 59 11.20 12.61 -9.98
N ILE A 60 11.49 11.74 -9.01
CA ILE A 60 11.93 12.15 -7.67
C ILE A 60 13.17 13.05 -7.71
N TRP A 61 14.11 12.79 -8.60
CA TRP A 61 15.30 13.60 -8.73
C TRP A 61 15.02 15.08 -9.03
N LYS A 62 13.98 15.35 -9.82
CA LYS A 62 13.53 16.73 -10.15
C LYS A 62 12.73 17.34 -9.00
N MET A 63 12.02 16.53 -8.24
CA MET A 63 11.17 16.98 -7.14
C MET A 63 11.93 17.12 -5.81
N LEU A 64 13.07 16.45 -5.65
CA LEU A 64 13.81 16.37 -4.40
C LEU A 64 14.12 17.74 -3.77
N PRO A 65 14.62 18.76 -4.50
CA PRO A 65 14.86 20.07 -3.92
C PRO A 65 13.57 20.71 -3.37
N ARG A 66 12.48 20.56 -4.11
CA ARG A 66 11.16 21.07 -3.69
C ARG A 66 10.65 20.36 -2.45
N LEU A 67 10.75 19.02 -2.39
CA LEU A 67 10.31 18.21 -1.27
C LEU A 67 11.08 18.51 0.02
N LEU A 68 12.37 18.84 -0.09
CA LEU A 68 13.21 19.14 1.08
C LEU A 68 13.08 20.58 1.57
N LEU A 69 12.75 21.54 0.69
CA LEU A 69 12.76 22.97 1.00
C LEU A 69 11.37 23.56 1.29
N GLN A 70 10.28 22.91 0.87
CA GLN A 70 8.93 23.41 1.11
C GLN A 70 8.40 23.00 2.49
N LYS A 71 7.90 24.01 3.26
CA LYS A 71 7.28 23.78 4.57
C LYS A 71 6.00 22.94 4.52
N ASP A 72 5.27 23.00 3.42
CA ASP A 72 4.01 22.26 3.21
C ASP A 72 4.22 20.99 2.34
N SER A 73 5.43 20.44 2.37
CA SER A 73 5.74 19.19 1.67
C SER A 73 4.94 18.04 2.28
N PRO A 74 4.29 17.18 1.46
CA PRO A 74 3.63 15.96 1.93
C PRO A 74 4.61 14.97 2.57
N LEU A 75 5.91 15.17 2.36
CA LEU A 75 7.01 14.40 2.95
C LEU A 75 7.64 15.18 4.11
N ALA A 76 7.32 14.81 5.34
CA ALA A 76 8.03 15.31 6.51
C ALA A 76 9.34 14.53 6.71
N PHE A 77 10.41 14.98 6.07
CA PHE A 77 11.72 14.35 6.17
C PHE A 77 12.54 15.01 7.30
N ARG A 78 12.73 14.30 8.40
CA ARG A 78 13.59 14.73 9.49
C ARG A 78 14.95 14.04 9.38
N LEU A 79 15.98 14.80 9.03
CA LEU A 79 17.35 14.31 9.03
C LEU A 79 17.78 13.93 10.45
N ARG A 80 18.27 12.71 10.62
CA ARG A 80 18.85 12.20 11.86
C ARG A 80 20.27 11.74 11.60
N ALA A 81 21.11 11.78 12.62
CA ALA A 81 22.44 11.18 12.59
C ALA A 81 22.34 9.66 12.80
N ASP A 82 21.58 8.99 11.94
CA ASP A 82 21.31 7.55 11.99
C ASP A 82 21.85 6.89 10.71
N PRO A 83 22.87 6.03 10.81
CA PRO A 83 23.43 5.32 9.67
C PRO A 83 22.40 4.50 8.88
N ALA A 84 21.38 3.95 9.55
CA ALA A 84 20.34 3.18 8.90
C ALA A 84 19.46 4.07 8.00
N GLN A 85 19.15 5.32 8.44
CA GLN A 85 18.43 6.29 7.63
C GLN A 85 19.22 6.67 6.37
N TRP A 86 20.52 6.90 6.49
CA TRP A 86 21.38 7.24 5.36
C TRP A 86 21.52 6.08 4.38
N ALA A 87 21.76 4.87 4.87
CA ALA A 87 21.85 3.67 4.04
C ALA A 87 20.52 3.43 3.29
N TRP A 88 19.38 3.61 3.95
CA TRP A 88 18.07 3.52 3.31
C TRP A 88 17.91 4.60 2.23
N GLY A 89 18.24 5.85 2.55
CA GLY A 89 18.15 6.97 1.60
C GLY A 89 18.97 6.75 0.33
N LEU A 90 20.20 6.28 0.46
CA LEU A 90 21.06 5.97 -0.68
C LEU A 90 20.48 4.83 -1.54
N ARG A 91 19.97 3.76 -0.92
CA ARG A 91 19.31 2.66 -1.64
C ARG A 91 18.04 3.12 -2.34
N PHE A 92 17.24 3.96 -1.69
CA PHE A 92 16.04 4.54 -2.27
C PHE A 92 16.37 5.38 -3.51
N LEU A 93 17.34 6.28 -3.41
CA LEU A 93 17.78 7.11 -4.54
C LEU A 93 18.36 6.25 -5.66
N GLY A 94 19.11 5.21 -5.35
CA GLY A 94 19.61 4.25 -6.34
C GLY A 94 18.50 3.49 -7.08
N ALA A 95 17.36 3.26 -6.41
CA ALA A 95 16.18 2.65 -7.02
C ALA A 95 15.34 3.61 -7.86
N CYS A 96 15.56 4.94 -7.75
CA CYS A 96 14.84 5.96 -8.53
C CYS A 96 15.36 6.04 -9.98
N ASN A 97 15.16 4.97 -10.74
CA ASN A 97 15.49 4.86 -12.14
C ASN A 97 14.37 4.18 -12.94
N ALA A 98 14.32 4.40 -14.24
CA ALA A 98 13.22 3.93 -15.10
C ALA A 98 13.08 2.39 -15.12
N HIS A 99 14.20 1.67 -15.09
CA HIS A 99 14.19 0.20 -15.11
C HIS A 99 13.58 -0.36 -13.82
N ALA A 100 14.08 0.04 -12.64
CA ALA A 100 13.58 -0.41 -11.36
C ALA A 100 12.10 -0.02 -11.13
N SER A 101 11.72 1.20 -11.56
CA SER A 101 10.33 1.66 -11.51
C SER A 101 9.40 0.81 -12.37
N ALA A 102 9.80 0.50 -13.62
CA ALA A 102 9.01 -0.34 -14.52
C ALA A 102 8.89 -1.80 -14.03
N GLU A 103 9.95 -2.39 -13.52
CA GLU A 103 9.92 -3.73 -12.94
C GLU A 103 9.05 -3.78 -11.68
N GLY A 104 9.24 -2.82 -10.77
CA GLY A 104 8.42 -2.69 -9.56
C GLY A 104 6.93 -2.52 -9.89
N THR A 105 6.60 -1.66 -10.84
CA THR A 105 5.21 -1.46 -11.29
C THR A 105 4.62 -2.76 -11.84
N ARG A 106 5.36 -3.49 -12.68
CA ARG A 106 4.89 -4.75 -13.25
C ARG A 106 4.63 -5.81 -12.17
N ALA A 107 5.54 -5.94 -11.21
CA ALA A 107 5.38 -6.86 -10.09
C ALA A 107 4.19 -6.48 -9.20
N LEU A 108 4.02 -5.19 -8.92
CA LEU A 108 2.90 -4.70 -8.11
C LEU A 108 1.55 -4.84 -8.82
N LEU A 109 1.50 -4.67 -10.15
CA LEU A 109 0.27 -4.91 -10.93
C LEU A 109 -0.14 -6.39 -10.89
N ALA A 110 0.82 -7.32 -10.99
CA ALA A 110 0.54 -8.74 -10.85
C ALA A 110 -0.04 -9.07 -9.45
N LEU A 111 0.62 -8.57 -8.39
CA LEU A 111 0.14 -8.74 -7.02
C LEU A 111 -1.24 -8.09 -6.80
N ALA A 112 -1.48 -6.92 -7.39
CA ALA A 112 -2.77 -6.23 -7.29
C ALA A 112 -3.90 -7.01 -7.98
N ALA A 113 -3.62 -7.68 -9.10
CA ALA A 113 -4.58 -8.53 -9.79
C ALA A 113 -4.95 -9.76 -8.92
N GLU A 114 -3.96 -10.43 -8.32
CA GLU A 114 -4.19 -11.52 -7.37
C GLU A 114 -4.98 -11.06 -6.14
N SER A 115 -4.60 -9.89 -5.59
CA SER A 115 -5.29 -9.29 -4.44
C SER A 115 -6.75 -8.97 -4.74
N ARG A 116 -7.03 -8.50 -5.96
CA ARG A 116 -8.40 -8.24 -6.42
C ARG A 116 -9.22 -9.51 -6.44
N GLN A 117 -8.71 -10.56 -7.05
CA GLN A 117 -9.39 -11.87 -7.11
C GLN A 117 -9.67 -12.43 -5.72
N ALA A 118 -8.67 -12.39 -4.83
CA ALA A 118 -8.81 -12.87 -3.46
C ALA A 118 -9.86 -12.07 -2.68
N PHE A 119 -9.93 -10.75 -2.88
CA PHE A 119 -10.93 -9.91 -2.23
C PHE A 119 -12.34 -10.16 -2.77
N GLU A 120 -12.49 -10.30 -4.10
CA GLU A 120 -13.78 -10.63 -4.73
C GLU A 120 -14.29 -12.00 -4.27
N SER A 121 -13.41 -13.00 -4.13
CA SER A 121 -13.77 -14.32 -3.57
C SER A 121 -14.17 -14.21 -2.11
N LEU A 122 -13.39 -13.54 -1.27
CA LEU A 122 -13.71 -13.32 0.13
C LEU A 122 -15.09 -12.67 0.30
N GLN A 123 -15.40 -11.67 -0.51
CA GLN A 123 -16.67 -10.96 -0.46
C GLN A 123 -17.85 -11.87 -0.85
N ALA A 124 -17.65 -12.70 -1.87
CA ALA A 124 -18.68 -13.64 -2.32
C ALA A 124 -18.89 -14.79 -1.31
N ASP A 125 -17.81 -15.37 -0.78
CA ASP A 125 -17.84 -16.53 0.11
C ASP A 125 -18.42 -16.17 1.48
N GLU A 126 -18.09 -15.00 2.02
CA GLU A 126 -18.49 -14.57 3.36
C GLU A 126 -19.74 -13.65 3.35
N ALA A 127 -20.27 -13.33 2.15
CA ALA A 127 -21.41 -12.43 1.98
C ALA A 127 -21.29 -11.14 2.80
N LEU A 128 -20.10 -10.51 2.75
CA LEU A 128 -19.76 -9.38 3.61
C LEU A 128 -20.70 -8.20 3.36
N ALA A 129 -21.49 -7.86 4.38
CA ALA A 129 -22.29 -6.65 4.39
C ALA A 129 -21.38 -5.45 4.70
N CYS A 130 -20.88 -4.81 3.65
CA CYS A 130 -20.12 -3.57 3.75
C CYS A 130 -20.60 -2.61 2.64
N ASP A 131 -20.51 -1.33 2.89
CA ASP A 131 -20.93 -0.29 1.94
C ASP A 131 -19.97 -0.21 0.73
N LEU A 132 -19.70 -1.35 0.08
CA LEU A 132 -18.84 -1.42 -1.10
C LEU A 132 -19.58 -0.89 -2.32
N HIS A 133 -19.04 0.14 -2.92
CA HIS A 133 -19.52 0.71 -4.16
C HIS A 133 -18.41 0.68 -5.22
N THR A 134 -18.80 0.49 -6.47
CA THR A 134 -17.88 0.49 -7.63
C THR A 134 -18.19 1.64 -8.60
N PRO A 135 -18.17 2.91 -8.13
CA PRO A 135 -18.53 4.06 -8.96
C PRO A 135 -17.49 4.40 -10.03
N GLY A 136 -16.37 3.69 -10.04
CA GLY A 136 -15.20 4.05 -10.82
C GLY A 136 -14.39 5.17 -10.18
N LYS A 137 -13.31 5.59 -10.84
CA LYS A 137 -12.42 6.67 -10.40
C LYS A 137 -12.23 7.67 -11.53
N LEU A 138 -12.62 8.93 -11.27
CA LEU A 138 -12.29 10.04 -12.14
C LEU A 138 -10.99 10.68 -11.67
N VAL A 139 -9.99 10.74 -12.55
CA VAL A 139 -8.72 11.44 -12.30
C VAL A 139 -8.64 12.64 -13.21
N LEU A 140 -8.45 13.80 -12.63
CA LEU A 140 -8.31 15.07 -13.37
C LEU A 140 -6.85 15.49 -13.41
N TYR A 141 -6.35 15.80 -14.58
CA TYR A 141 -5.00 16.30 -14.80
C TYR A 141 -5.04 17.79 -15.17
N PRO A 142 -4.16 18.62 -14.60
CA PRO A 142 -4.19 20.07 -14.84
C PRO A 142 -3.72 20.46 -16.24
N THR A 143 -2.98 19.58 -16.92
CA THR A 143 -2.44 19.82 -18.26
C THR A 143 -2.49 18.56 -19.10
N GLN A 144 -2.52 18.72 -20.44
CA GLN A 144 -2.42 17.60 -21.38
C GLN A 144 -1.12 16.79 -21.16
N GLN A 145 0.00 17.48 -20.96
CA GLN A 145 1.28 16.82 -20.69
C GLN A 145 1.24 15.94 -19.42
N ALA A 146 0.52 16.36 -18.38
CA ALA A 146 0.35 15.55 -17.18
C ALA A 146 -0.55 14.32 -17.44
N LEU A 147 -1.54 14.45 -18.30
CA LEU A 147 -2.39 13.33 -18.73
C LEU A 147 -1.60 12.32 -19.58
N ASP A 148 -0.79 12.79 -20.52
CA ASP A 148 0.00 11.93 -21.43
C ASP A 148 1.11 11.18 -20.67
N ALA A 149 1.52 11.69 -19.50
CA ALA A 149 2.53 11.06 -18.65
C ALA A 149 1.97 10.05 -17.64
N ALA A 150 0.66 9.96 -17.52
CA ALA A 150 -0.05 9.11 -16.55
C ALA A 150 -0.46 7.76 -17.14
#